data_09840cb41d1fc58e659d37b052068c02
#
_entry.id   09840cb41d1fc58e659d37b052068c02
#
_cell.length_a   1.000
_cell.length_b   1.000
_cell.length_c   1.000
_cell.angle_alpha   90.00
_cell.angle_beta   90.00
_cell.angle_gamma   90.00
#
_symmetry.space_group_name_H-M   'P 1'
#
loop_
_entity.id
_entity.type
_entity.pdbx_description
1 polymer ?
#
loop_
_entity_poly.entity_id
_entity_poly.type
_entity_poly.pdbx_seq_one_letter_code
_entity_poly.pdbx_strand_id
1 'polypeptide(L)'
;MFLTAVVALSTLAASAQFMVVSTYDGDLEGAERLTANMGVGYEVIDGITIGAAKVPAATDSTDSSYDLFLRYDLGSFMEGAYAIVQAPREDASDNMKVGVGFSFNVWNALYIEPNYTMPAKADDNGDREGSFKIGLGYRF
;
A
#
# COMPACT_ATOMS: atom_id res chain seq x y z
N MET A 1 -9.19 -4.13 -21.88
CA MET A 1 -8.34 -4.47 -20.71
C MET A 1 -8.79 -3.80 -19.42
N PHE A 2 -9.05 -2.51 -19.42
CA PHE A 2 -9.55 -1.78 -18.26
C PHE A 2 -10.92 -2.28 -17.79
N LEU A 3 -11.81 -2.50 -18.71
CA LEU A 3 -13.17 -2.98 -18.42
C LEU A 3 -13.16 -4.39 -17.82
N THR A 4 -12.28 -5.25 -18.31
CA THR A 4 -12.15 -6.63 -17.81
C THR A 4 -11.61 -6.66 -16.39
N ALA A 5 -10.67 -5.76 -16.08
CA ALA A 5 -10.13 -5.63 -14.72
C ALA A 5 -11.20 -5.11 -13.75
N VAL A 6 -12.02 -4.15 -14.19
CA VAL A 6 -13.12 -3.62 -13.37
C VAL A 6 -14.19 -4.68 -13.12
N VAL A 7 -14.54 -5.47 -14.14
CA VAL A 7 -15.50 -6.58 -14.00
C VAL A 7 -14.94 -7.68 -13.09
N ALA A 8 -13.67 -8.03 -13.24
CA ALA A 8 -13.01 -9.00 -12.35
C ALA A 8 -12.99 -8.51 -10.90
N LEU A 9 -12.67 -7.25 -10.68
CA LEU A 9 -12.69 -6.63 -9.36
C LEU A 9 -14.12 -6.61 -8.77
N SER A 10 -15.12 -6.35 -9.60
CA SER A 10 -16.51 -6.32 -9.13
C SER A 10 -17.06 -7.70 -8.75
N THR A 11 -16.61 -8.76 -9.41
CA THR A 11 -17.02 -10.14 -9.04
C THR A 11 -16.33 -10.60 -7.76
N LEU A 12 -15.11 -10.14 -7.50
CA LEU A 12 -14.38 -10.43 -6.28
C LEU A 12 -14.85 -9.58 -5.09
N ALA A 13 -15.45 -8.44 -5.37
CA ALA A 13 -16.04 -7.54 -4.38
C ALA A 13 -17.20 -8.16 -3.58
N ALA A 14 -17.81 -9.22 -4.09
CA ALA A 14 -18.89 -9.92 -3.39
C ALA A 14 -18.44 -10.58 -2.08
N SER A 15 -17.14 -10.70 -1.83
CA SER A 15 -16.58 -11.28 -0.60
C SER A 15 -16.15 -10.24 0.45
N ALA A 16 -16.21 -8.95 0.14
CA ALA A 16 -15.82 -7.83 1.02
C ALA A 16 -14.37 -7.91 1.55
N GLN A 17 -13.48 -8.55 0.80
CA GLN A 17 -12.10 -8.82 1.22
C GLN A 17 -11.05 -8.12 0.38
N PHE A 18 -11.46 -7.38 -0.64
CA PHE A 18 -10.53 -6.66 -1.51
C PHE A 18 -10.40 -5.20 -1.10
N MET A 19 -9.20 -4.68 -1.23
CA MET A 19 -8.95 -3.26 -1.11
C MET A 19 -8.10 -2.77 -2.28
N VAL A 20 -8.35 -1.56 -2.71
CA VAL A 20 -7.46 -0.81 -3.59
C VAL A 20 -6.80 0.25 -2.73
N VAL A 21 -5.49 0.35 -2.80
CA VAL A 21 -4.71 1.33 -2.04
C VAL A 21 -3.98 2.24 -3.00
N SER A 22 -3.75 3.46 -2.57
CA SER A 22 -2.98 4.45 -3.31
C SER A 22 -2.21 5.30 -2.31
N THR A 23 -1.00 5.68 -2.66
CA THR A 23 -0.21 6.62 -1.86
C THR A 23 -0.08 7.92 -2.63
N TYR A 24 -0.43 9.03 -1.98
CA TYR A 24 -0.31 10.35 -2.57
C TYR A 24 1.16 10.73 -2.72
N ASP A 25 1.54 11.12 -3.93
CA ASP A 25 2.88 11.61 -4.24
C ASP A 25 2.77 13.04 -4.79
N GLY A 26 3.18 14.01 -3.98
CA GLY A 26 3.10 15.42 -4.32
C GLY A 26 4.08 15.90 -5.38
N ASP A 27 5.11 15.09 -5.65
CA ASP A 27 6.12 15.41 -6.66
C ASP A 27 5.64 15.12 -8.09
N LEU A 28 4.56 14.36 -8.23
CA LEU A 28 3.93 14.05 -9.51
C LEU A 28 2.83 15.05 -9.84
N GLU A 29 2.32 15.01 -11.06
CA GLU A 29 1.29 15.94 -11.54
C GLU A 29 -0.01 15.20 -11.87
N GLY A 30 -1.13 15.91 -11.70
CA GLY A 30 -2.44 15.43 -12.10
C GLY A 30 -2.83 14.12 -11.44
N ALA A 31 -3.45 13.23 -12.21
CA ALA A 31 -3.91 11.94 -11.72
C ALA A 31 -2.76 11.01 -11.30
N GLU A 32 -1.56 11.22 -11.79
CA GLU A 32 -0.38 10.41 -11.43
C GLU A 32 -0.04 10.50 -9.95
N ARG A 33 -0.40 11.60 -9.29
CA ARG A 33 -0.22 11.75 -7.84
C ARG A 33 -0.88 10.62 -7.03
N LEU A 34 -1.93 10.04 -7.57
CA LEU A 34 -2.67 8.96 -6.92
C LEU A 34 -2.47 7.60 -7.59
N THR A 35 -2.20 7.58 -8.89
CA THR A 35 -2.16 6.33 -9.65
C THR A 35 -0.77 5.70 -9.75
N ALA A 36 0.29 6.47 -9.59
CA ALA A 36 1.66 5.96 -9.72
C ALA A 36 1.99 4.86 -8.69
N ASN A 37 1.39 4.92 -7.51
CA ASN A 37 1.61 3.99 -6.41
C ASN A 37 0.38 3.18 -6.06
N MET A 38 -0.50 2.93 -7.02
CA MET A 38 -1.70 2.13 -6.77
C MET A 38 -1.36 0.68 -6.51
N GLY A 39 -2.12 0.08 -5.61
CA GLY A 39 -1.98 -1.32 -5.29
C GLY A 39 -3.33 -1.97 -5.01
N VAL A 40 -3.30 -3.27 -4.91
CA VAL A 40 -4.46 -4.08 -4.54
C VAL A 40 -4.07 -5.02 -3.40
N GLY A 41 -4.99 -5.22 -2.47
CA GLY A 41 -4.80 -6.14 -1.36
C GLY A 41 -6.01 -7.06 -1.21
N TYR A 42 -5.75 -8.20 -0.63
CA TYR A 42 -6.76 -9.20 -0.30
C TYR A 42 -6.60 -9.64 1.15
N GLU A 43 -7.66 -9.55 1.92
CA GLU A 43 -7.67 -10.06 3.29
C GLU A 43 -7.79 -11.58 3.25
N VAL A 44 -6.69 -12.27 3.56
CA VAL A 44 -6.59 -13.73 3.47
C VAL A 44 -7.16 -14.42 4.71
N ILE A 45 -7.00 -13.81 5.86
CA ILE A 45 -7.63 -14.18 7.12
C ILE A 45 -7.97 -12.89 7.87
N ASP A 46 -8.84 -12.98 8.86
CA ASP A 46 -9.30 -11.81 9.60
C ASP A 46 -8.13 -11.03 10.18
N GLY A 47 -7.99 -9.78 9.75
CA GLY A 47 -6.94 -8.87 10.19
C GLY A 47 -5.62 -8.95 9.41
N ILE A 48 -5.47 -9.88 8.46
CA ILE A 48 -4.24 -10.00 7.67
C ILE A 48 -4.55 -9.82 6.18
N THR A 49 -3.97 -8.79 5.59
CA THR A 49 -4.09 -8.48 4.17
C THR A 49 -2.74 -8.63 3.49
N ILE A 50 -2.71 -9.33 2.37
CA ILE A 50 -1.55 -9.37 1.48
C ILE A 50 -1.88 -8.64 0.20
N GLY A 51 -0.88 -8.06 -0.43
CA GLY A 51 -1.12 -7.32 -1.66
C GLY A 51 0.15 -6.95 -2.41
N ALA A 52 -0.07 -6.23 -3.49
CA ALA A 52 1.00 -5.70 -4.33
C ALA A 52 0.68 -4.26 -4.70
N ALA A 53 1.69 -3.41 -4.67
CA ALA A 53 1.58 -2.00 -5.01
C ALA A 53 2.61 -1.64 -6.08
N LYS A 54 2.17 -0.86 -7.06
CA LYS A 54 3.03 -0.39 -8.14
C LYS A 54 4.08 0.58 -7.61
N VAL A 55 5.31 0.41 -8.08
CA VAL A 55 6.40 1.35 -7.83
C VAL A 55 6.71 2.05 -9.16
N PRO A 56 6.61 3.38 -9.22
CA PRO A 56 6.91 4.11 -10.45
C PRO A 56 8.37 3.92 -10.86
N ALA A 57 8.62 3.91 -12.18
CA ALA A 57 9.96 3.82 -12.71
C ALA A 57 10.77 5.06 -12.29
N ALA A 58 12.03 4.84 -11.91
CA ALA A 58 12.92 5.93 -11.51
C ALA A 58 13.34 6.79 -12.70
N THR A 59 13.35 6.23 -13.91
CA THR A 59 13.67 6.93 -15.16
C THR A 59 12.77 6.40 -16.27
N ASP A 60 12.67 7.14 -17.37
CA ASP A 60 11.92 6.73 -18.57
C ASP A 60 12.45 5.44 -19.20
N SER A 61 13.70 5.11 -18.96
CA SER A 61 14.36 3.92 -19.48
C SER A 61 14.27 2.71 -18.56
N THR A 62 13.69 2.86 -17.37
CA THR A 62 13.54 1.81 -16.37
C THR A 62 12.09 1.33 -16.35
N ASP A 63 11.88 0.01 -16.38
CA ASP A 63 10.55 -0.55 -16.26
C ASP A 63 9.98 -0.32 -14.85
N SER A 64 8.69 -0.06 -14.77
CA SER A 64 8.00 -0.01 -13.49
C SER A 64 7.98 -1.40 -12.85
N SER A 65 8.09 -1.45 -11.54
CA SER A 65 8.01 -2.67 -10.76
C SER A 65 6.86 -2.60 -9.77
N TYR A 66 6.74 -3.59 -8.91
CA TYR A 66 5.79 -3.56 -7.79
C TYR A 66 6.42 -4.18 -6.56
N ASP A 67 5.96 -3.67 -5.41
CA ASP A 67 6.31 -4.18 -4.11
C ASP A 67 5.19 -5.11 -3.62
N LEU A 68 5.56 -6.11 -2.85
CA LEU A 68 4.62 -6.93 -2.10
C LEU A 68 4.45 -6.33 -0.71
N PHE A 69 3.24 -6.36 -0.18
CA PHE A 69 3.00 -5.91 1.19
C PHE A 69 2.15 -6.90 1.98
N LEU A 70 2.39 -6.90 3.28
CA LEU A 70 1.57 -7.58 4.28
C LEU A 70 1.13 -6.54 5.31
N ARG A 71 -0.16 -6.49 5.57
CA ARG A 71 -0.76 -5.54 6.50
C ARG A 71 -1.48 -6.31 7.59
N TYR A 72 -1.22 -5.93 8.83
CA TYR A 72 -1.83 -6.52 10.01
C TYR A 72 -2.67 -5.48 10.75
N ASP A 73 -3.94 -5.80 10.98
CA ASP A 73 -4.86 -4.92 11.70
C ASP A 73 -4.56 -4.94 13.19
N LEU A 74 -4.35 -3.76 13.77
CA LEU A 74 -4.09 -3.55 15.19
C LEU A 74 -5.33 -3.01 15.93
N GLY A 75 -6.51 -3.22 15.37
CA GLY A 75 -7.76 -2.68 15.90
C GLY A 75 -8.08 -3.08 17.34
N SER A 76 -7.51 -4.17 17.83
CA SER A 76 -7.64 -4.59 19.24
C SER A 76 -6.87 -3.67 20.20
N PHE A 77 -5.85 -2.98 19.73
CA PHE A 77 -5.09 -2.00 20.50
C PHE A 77 -5.61 -0.58 20.30
N MET A 78 -5.88 -0.22 19.06
CA MET A 78 -6.35 1.11 18.69
C MET A 78 -7.14 1.03 17.40
N GLU A 79 -8.39 1.46 17.43
CA GLU A 79 -9.29 1.42 16.27
C GLU A 79 -8.67 2.12 15.06
N GLY A 80 -8.64 1.43 13.93
CA GLY A 80 -8.09 1.93 12.67
C GLY A 80 -6.58 1.77 12.52
N ALA A 81 -5.86 1.38 13.56
CA ALA A 81 -4.41 1.20 13.48
C ALA A 81 -4.04 -0.09 12.73
N TYR A 82 -2.94 -0.05 12.00
CA TYR A 82 -2.38 -1.22 11.34
C TYR A 82 -0.85 -1.16 11.30
N ALA A 83 -0.24 -2.33 11.20
CA ALA A 83 1.18 -2.47 10.88
C ALA A 83 1.32 -2.94 9.44
N ILE A 84 2.38 -2.55 8.78
CA ILE A 84 2.66 -2.93 7.39
C ILE A 84 4.12 -3.35 7.23
N VAL A 85 4.33 -4.40 6.46
CA VAL A 85 5.65 -4.80 5.95
C VAL A 85 5.56 -4.77 4.44
N GLN A 86 6.50 -4.10 3.80
CA GLN A 86 6.54 -3.93 2.35
C GLN A 86 7.93 -4.27 1.85
N ALA A 87 8.00 -5.04 0.78
CA ALA A 87 9.26 -5.47 0.22
C ALA A 87 9.19 -5.50 -1.31
N PRO A 88 10.23 -5.04 -2.01
CA PRO A 88 10.30 -5.18 -3.45
C PRO A 88 10.37 -6.67 -3.82
N ARG A 89 9.93 -6.99 -5.01
CA ARG A 89 9.95 -8.35 -5.54
C ARG A 89 11.39 -8.90 -5.63
N GLU A 90 12.36 -8.04 -5.91
CA GLU A 90 13.78 -8.37 -5.96
C GLU A 90 14.50 -7.78 -4.75
N ASP A 91 15.46 -8.51 -4.21
CA ASP A 91 16.26 -8.11 -3.04
C ASP A 91 15.40 -7.71 -1.84
N ALA A 92 14.34 -8.48 -1.59
CA ALA A 92 13.34 -8.17 -0.58
C ALA A 92 13.93 -7.97 0.81
N SER A 93 14.89 -8.82 1.22
CA SER A 93 15.49 -8.74 2.55
C SER A 93 16.35 -7.49 2.76
N ASP A 94 16.95 -6.95 1.70
CA ASP A 94 17.80 -5.76 1.79
C ASP A 94 17.00 -4.46 1.69
N ASN A 95 15.82 -4.49 1.09
CA ASN A 95 15.02 -3.31 0.81
C ASN A 95 13.63 -3.35 1.49
N MET A 96 13.45 -4.21 2.46
CA MET A 96 12.22 -4.33 3.22
C MET A 96 11.96 -3.06 4.03
N LYS A 97 10.70 -2.64 4.05
CA LYS A 97 10.23 -1.52 4.86
C LYS A 97 9.20 -2.02 5.85
N VAL A 98 9.20 -1.43 7.03
CA VAL A 98 8.21 -1.69 8.07
C VAL A 98 7.56 -0.38 8.48
N GLY A 99 6.32 -0.43 8.91
CA GLY A 99 5.64 0.80 9.29
C GLY A 99 4.34 0.56 10.02
N VAL A 100 3.75 1.67 10.41
CA VAL A 100 2.45 1.73 11.06
C VAL A 100 1.62 2.82 10.41
N GLY A 101 0.30 2.65 10.46
CA GLY A 101 -0.61 3.65 9.94
C GLY A 101 -1.95 3.60 10.62
N PHE A 102 -2.79 4.54 10.23
CA PHE A 102 -4.18 4.63 10.67
C PHE A 102 -5.09 4.70 9.45
N SER A 103 -6.25 4.08 9.59
CA SER A 103 -7.26 4.06 8.55
C SER A 103 -8.50 4.78 9.06
N PHE A 104 -8.82 5.92 8.45
CA PHE A 104 -9.97 6.74 8.81
C PHE A 104 -11.01 6.66 7.71
N ASN A 105 -12.20 6.17 8.04
CA ASN A 105 -13.30 6.14 7.10
C ASN A 105 -13.82 7.56 6.89
N VAL A 106 -13.84 8.02 5.63
CA VAL A 106 -14.28 9.36 5.28
C VAL A 106 -15.59 9.36 4.50
N TRP A 107 -15.86 8.30 3.76
CA TRP A 107 -17.11 8.19 3.00
C TRP A 107 -17.30 6.75 2.51
N ASN A 108 -18.44 6.12 2.88
CA ASN A 108 -18.73 4.72 2.49
C ASN A 108 -17.53 3.78 2.72
N ALA A 109 -16.95 3.26 1.66
CA ALA A 109 -15.80 2.35 1.71
C ALA A 109 -14.45 3.06 1.48
N LEU A 110 -14.45 4.40 1.44
CA LEU A 110 -13.25 5.21 1.23
C LEU A 110 -12.60 5.57 2.56
N TYR A 111 -11.29 5.35 2.64
CA TYR A 111 -10.48 5.61 3.83
C TYR A 111 -9.30 6.52 3.48
N ILE A 112 -8.95 7.41 4.40
CA ILE A 112 -7.67 8.13 4.37
C ILE A 112 -6.73 7.41 5.32
N GLU A 113 -5.52 7.12 4.86
CA GLU A 113 -4.59 6.24 5.56
C GLU A 113 -3.21 6.90 5.73
N PRO A 114 -3.06 7.85 6.67
CA PRO A 114 -1.73 8.35 7.00
C PRO A 114 -0.88 7.21 7.56
N ASN A 115 0.37 7.14 7.13
CA ASN A 115 1.27 6.09 7.57
C ASN A 115 2.71 6.59 7.63
N TYR A 116 3.50 5.89 8.45
CA TYR A 116 4.93 6.13 8.60
C TYR A 116 5.66 4.81 8.39
N THR A 117 6.59 4.79 7.45
CA THR A 117 7.39 3.61 7.13
C THR A 117 8.88 3.94 7.22
N MET A 118 9.67 2.93 7.55
CA MET A 118 11.13 3.05 7.60
C MET A 118 11.75 1.77 7.05
N PRO A 119 13.00 1.82 6.54
CA PRO A 119 13.70 0.60 6.18
C PRO A 119 13.83 -0.33 7.39
N ALA A 120 13.60 -1.63 7.18
CA ALA A 120 13.79 -2.61 8.24
C ALA A 120 15.26 -2.78 8.62
N LYS A 121 16.16 -2.52 7.66
CA LYS A 121 17.60 -2.61 7.81
C LYS A 121 18.23 -1.21 7.81
N ALA A 122 19.11 -0.94 8.74
CA ALA A 122 19.84 0.31 8.79
C ALA A 122 20.79 0.46 7.59
N ASP A 123 21.06 1.71 7.19
CA ASP A 123 22.03 2.00 6.16
C ASP A 123 23.48 1.77 6.66
N ASP A 124 24.47 2.05 5.80
CA ASP A 124 25.90 1.86 6.14
C ASP A 124 26.36 2.72 7.32
N ASN A 125 25.64 3.81 7.63
CA ASN A 125 25.90 4.68 8.76
C ASN A 125 25.12 4.27 10.03
N GLY A 126 24.31 3.24 9.96
CA GLY A 126 23.48 2.78 11.06
C GLY A 126 22.16 3.54 11.20
N ASP A 127 21.82 4.36 10.24
CA ASP A 127 20.60 5.19 10.26
C ASP A 127 19.45 4.50 9.54
N ARG A 128 18.24 4.78 10.03
CA ARG A 128 16.97 4.36 9.39
C ARG A 128 16.13 5.61 9.16
N GLU A 129 16.11 6.08 7.93
CA GLU A 129 15.33 7.25 7.57
C GLU A 129 13.91 6.85 7.22
N GLY A 130 12.95 7.27 8.04
CA GLY A 130 11.54 7.02 7.81
C GLY A 130 10.89 8.06 6.93
N SER A 131 9.73 7.69 6.38
CA SER A 131 8.90 8.58 5.56
C SER A 131 7.46 8.58 6.07
N PHE A 132 6.89 9.77 6.17
CA PHE A 132 5.47 9.94 6.41
C PHE A 132 4.76 10.12 5.08
N LYS A 133 3.69 9.36 4.87
CA LYS A 133 2.89 9.42 3.64
C LYS A 133 1.41 9.41 3.97
N ILE A 134 0.62 9.92 3.04
CA ILE A 134 -0.83 9.85 3.12
C ILE A 134 -1.32 8.92 2.01
N GLY A 135 -1.98 7.86 2.42
CA GLY A 135 -2.59 6.90 1.53
C GLY A 135 -4.11 7.10 1.44
N LEU A 136 -4.67 6.51 0.41
CA LEU A 136 -6.10 6.34 0.24
C LEU A 136 -6.37 4.85 0.09
N GLY A 137 -7.46 4.38 0.71
CA GLY A 137 -7.89 3.00 0.57
C GLY A 137 -9.36 2.93 0.23
N TYR A 138 -9.71 2.04 -0.69
CA TYR A 138 -11.09 1.71 -0.98
C TYR A 138 -11.30 0.22 -0.73
N ARG A 139 -12.26 -0.10 0.13
CA ARG A 139 -12.57 -1.48 0.51
C ARG A 139 -13.86 -1.94 -0.12
N PHE A 140 -13.78 -3.06 -0.79
CA PHE A 140 -14.96 -3.69 -1.40
C PHE A 140 -15.63 -4.65 -0.44
#